data_5d6165c8439d325123f39150ae6ec658
#
_entry.id   5d6165c8439d325123f39150ae6ec658
#
_cell.length_a   1.000
_cell.length_b   1.000
_cell.length_c   1.000
_cell.angle_alpha   90.00
_cell.angle_beta   90.00
_cell.angle_gamma   90.00
#
_symmetry.space_group_name_H-M   'P 1'
#
loop_
_entity.id
_entity.type
_entity.pdbx_description
1 polymer ?
#
loop_
_entity_poly.entity_id
_entity_poly.type
_entity_poly.pdbx_seq_one_letter_code
_entity_poly.pdbx_strand_id
1 'polypeptide(L)'
;MSYRKLGRTSDQRKALLRDLTTDLIINERIETTEARAKELRSVVEKMITLGKRGDLHARRQAAAFLRHEVAETIEVEDANGKKKEKPVYALQKLFNDVAPRYQERQGGYTRIMKIGPRRGDGAPMVVIELV
;
A
#
# COMPACT_ATOMS: atom_id res chain seq x y z
N MET A 1 -5.16 13.11 19.55
CA MET A 1 -4.53 13.26 18.22
C MET A 1 -5.62 13.32 17.15
N SER A 2 -5.65 14.39 16.42
CA SER A 2 -6.64 14.54 15.36
C SER A 2 -6.05 14.12 14.02
N TYR A 3 -6.73 13.23 13.33
CA TYR A 3 -6.39 12.85 11.97
C TYR A 3 -7.08 13.80 10.99
N ARG A 4 -6.45 14.01 9.83
CA ARG A 4 -7.08 14.79 8.77
C ARG A 4 -8.32 14.07 8.26
N LYS A 5 -9.41 14.82 8.11
CA LYS A 5 -10.68 14.26 7.62
C LYS A 5 -10.72 14.10 6.10
N LEU A 6 -9.84 14.80 5.39
CA LEU A 6 -9.74 14.76 3.91
C LEU A 6 -11.08 15.12 3.22
N GLY A 7 -11.88 15.99 3.85
CA GLY A 7 -13.20 16.39 3.34
C GLY A 7 -14.23 15.28 3.33
N ARG A 8 -14.07 14.24 4.15
CA ARG A 8 -14.88 13.03 4.10
C ARG A 8 -15.38 12.63 5.48
N THR A 9 -16.47 11.86 5.52
CA THR A 9 -16.93 11.20 6.74
C THR A 9 -15.90 10.15 7.17
N SER A 10 -16.01 9.67 8.42
CA SER A 10 -15.09 8.64 8.94
C SER A 10 -15.05 7.38 8.07
N ASP A 11 -16.22 6.91 7.62
CA ASP A 11 -16.30 5.72 6.78
C ASP A 11 -15.68 5.95 5.40
N GLN A 12 -15.95 7.09 4.78
CA GLN A 12 -15.39 7.46 3.48
C GLN A 12 -13.88 7.65 3.57
N ARG A 13 -13.38 8.25 4.64
CA ARG A 13 -11.95 8.43 4.87
C ARG A 13 -11.25 7.09 5.02
N LYS A 14 -11.82 6.17 5.80
CA LYS A 14 -11.26 4.83 5.97
C LYS A 14 -11.20 4.08 4.65
N ALA A 15 -12.27 4.14 3.85
CA ALA A 15 -12.32 3.51 2.53
C ALA A 15 -11.25 4.09 1.61
N LEU A 16 -11.09 5.42 1.59
CA LEU A 16 -10.06 6.08 0.79
C LEU A 16 -8.66 5.61 1.17
N LEU A 17 -8.35 5.58 2.46
CA LEU A 17 -7.02 5.17 2.94
C LEU A 17 -6.74 3.68 2.65
N ARG A 18 -7.76 2.83 2.75
CA ARG A 18 -7.64 1.41 2.37
C ARG A 18 -7.31 1.26 0.88
N ASP A 19 -8.00 1.98 0.03
CA ASP A 19 -7.76 1.93 -1.41
C ASP A 19 -6.37 2.45 -1.76
N LEU A 20 -5.97 3.59 -1.20
CA LEU A 20 -4.66 4.19 -1.46
C LEU A 20 -3.51 3.30 -0.94
N THR A 21 -3.69 2.68 0.22
CA THR A 21 -2.69 1.76 0.77
C THR A 21 -2.51 0.55 -0.13
N THR A 22 -3.61 -0.03 -0.60
CA THR A 22 -3.57 -1.16 -1.52
C THR A 22 -2.89 -0.78 -2.82
N ASP A 23 -3.24 0.37 -3.40
CA ASP A 23 -2.63 0.88 -4.62
C ASP A 23 -1.12 1.10 -4.47
N LEU A 24 -0.69 1.66 -3.34
CA LEU A 24 0.73 1.90 -3.11
C LEU A 24 1.53 0.58 -2.98
N ILE A 25 0.96 -0.42 -2.33
CA ILE A 25 1.60 -1.73 -2.22
C ILE A 25 1.70 -2.40 -3.60
N ILE A 26 0.65 -2.32 -4.40
CA ILE A 26 0.62 -2.91 -5.74
C ILE A 26 1.59 -2.22 -6.68
N ASN A 27 1.51 -0.89 -6.77
CA ASN A 27 2.26 -0.11 -7.76
C ASN A 27 3.61 0.39 -7.23
N GLU A 28 3.82 0.35 -5.91
CA GLU A 28 5.02 0.81 -5.18
C GLU A 28 5.25 2.32 -5.28
N ARG A 29 4.52 3.01 -6.13
CA ARG A 29 4.60 4.44 -6.36
C ARG A 29 3.26 4.95 -6.86
N ILE A 30 2.71 5.98 -6.21
CA ILE A 30 1.48 6.61 -6.67
C ILE A 30 1.61 8.13 -6.59
N GLU A 31 0.85 8.81 -7.43
CA GLU A 31 0.72 10.25 -7.42
C GLU A 31 -0.59 10.63 -6.74
N THR A 32 -0.53 11.53 -5.76
CA THR A 32 -1.70 11.94 -4.99
C THR A 32 -1.48 13.35 -4.42
N THR A 33 -2.49 13.86 -3.71
CA THR A 33 -2.35 15.16 -3.04
C THR A 33 -1.43 15.02 -1.82
N GLU A 34 -0.79 16.12 -1.44
CA GLU A 34 0.12 16.16 -0.27
C GLU A 34 -0.61 15.75 1.02
N ALA A 35 -1.85 16.22 1.22
CA ALA A 35 -2.63 15.91 2.40
C ALA A 35 -2.91 14.39 2.50
N ARG A 36 -3.31 13.75 1.40
CA ARG A 36 -3.55 12.31 1.36
C ARG A 36 -2.27 11.52 1.60
N ALA A 37 -1.17 11.94 0.99
CA ALA A 37 0.11 11.25 1.15
C ALA A 37 0.60 11.29 2.60
N LYS A 38 0.45 12.40 3.29
CA LYS A 38 0.87 12.54 4.69
C LYS A 38 0.06 11.63 5.63
N GLU A 39 -1.24 11.47 5.38
CA GLU A 39 -2.05 10.53 6.15
C GLU A 39 -1.75 9.08 5.75
N LEU A 40 -1.56 8.83 4.46
CA LEU A 40 -1.27 7.50 3.94
C LEU A 40 0.02 6.93 4.48
N ARG A 41 1.04 7.76 4.66
CA ARG A 41 2.37 7.31 5.10
C ARG A 41 2.33 6.47 6.37
N SER A 42 1.63 6.96 7.41
CA SER A 42 1.56 6.24 8.68
C SER A 42 0.82 4.90 8.54
N VAL A 43 -0.20 4.87 7.72
CA VAL A 43 -1.00 3.66 7.49
C VAL A 43 -0.19 2.59 6.76
N VAL A 44 0.47 2.97 5.68
CA VAL A 44 1.31 2.05 4.88
C VAL A 44 2.46 1.50 5.71
N GLU A 45 3.10 2.35 6.50
CA GLU A 45 4.21 1.91 7.35
C GLU A 45 3.76 0.91 8.42
N LYS A 46 2.55 1.06 8.96
CA LYS A 46 1.96 0.05 9.85
C LYS A 46 1.75 -1.29 9.14
N MET A 47 1.28 -1.26 7.89
CA MET A 47 1.10 -2.47 7.10
C MET A 47 2.44 -3.17 6.84
N ILE A 48 3.47 -2.42 6.53
CA ILE A 48 4.82 -2.97 6.33
C ILE A 48 5.35 -3.58 7.64
N THR A 49 5.12 -2.93 8.76
CA THR A 49 5.50 -3.47 10.07
C THR A 49 4.81 -4.81 10.36
N LEU A 50 3.51 -4.90 10.06
CA LEU A 50 2.78 -6.18 10.17
C LEU A 50 3.38 -7.25 9.26
N GLY A 51 3.72 -6.88 8.02
CA GLY A 51 4.39 -7.78 7.08
C GLY A 51 5.74 -8.28 7.60
N LYS A 52 6.50 -7.42 8.25
CA LYS A 52 7.80 -7.77 8.85
C LYS A 52 7.64 -8.75 10.01
N ARG A 53 6.59 -8.62 10.81
CA ARG A 53 6.28 -9.60 11.86
C ARG A 53 6.02 -10.97 11.28
N GLY A 54 5.27 -11.03 10.18
CA GLY A 54 5.08 -12.24 9.38
C GLY A 54 4.25 -13.35 10.03
N ASP A 55 3.76 -13.16 11.25
CA ASP A 55 2.96 -14.18 11.92
C ASP A 55 1.50 -14.19 11.39
N LEU A 56 0.77 -15.23 11.73
CA LEU A 56 -0.61 -15.40 11.26
C LEU A 56 -1.52 -14.27 11.77
N HIS A 57 -1.32 -13.82 13.01
CA HIS A 57 -2.10 -12.73 13.59
C HIS A 57 -1.88 -11.42 12.83
N ALA A 58 -0.63 -11.08 12.53
CA ALA A 58 -0.30 -9.90 11.73
C ALA A 58 -0.89 -9.99 10.33
N ARG A 59 -0.82 -11.17 9.71
CA ARG A 59 -1.40 -11.40 8.38
C ARG A 59 -2.92 -11.20 8.37
N ARG A 60 -3.61 -11.67 9.39
CA ARG A 60 -5.07 -11.47 9.52
C ARG A 60 -5.43 -10.00 9.73
N GLN A 61 -4.64 -9.27 10.51
CA GLN A 61 -4.85 -7.83 10.71
C GLN A 61 -4.66 -7.06 9.39
N ALA A 62 -3.62 -7.36 8.64
CA ALA A 62 -3.38 -6.73 7.34
C ALA A 62 -4.47 -7.08 6.34
N ALA A 63 -4.92 -8.33 6.31
CA ALA A 63 -6.00 -8.79 5.42
C ALA A 63 -7.32 -8.06 5.69
N ALA A 64 -7.59 -7.72 6.95
CA ALA A 64 -8.80 -6.99 7.32
C ALA A 64 -8.79 -5.55 6.79
N PHE A 65 -7.62 -4.98 6.55
CA PHE A 65 -7.48 -3.60 6.08
C PHE A 65 -7.27 -3.50 4.56
N LEU A 66 -6.39 -4.31 3.98
CA LEU A 66 -6.10 -4.25 2.55
C LEU A 66 -7.28 -4.74 1.71
N ARG A 67 -7.41 -4.17 0.52
CA ARG A 67 -8.37 -4.67 -0.47
C ARG A 67 -7.85 -5.95 -1.10
N HIS A 68 -8.76 -6.84 -1.45
CA HIS A 68 -8.44 -8.09 -2.12
C HIS A 68 -8.30 -7.84 -3.64
N GLU A 69 -7.18 -7.23 -4.01
CA GLU A 69 -6.89 -6.86 -5.40
C GLU A 69 -5.65 -7.58 -5.91
N VAL A 70 -5.66 -7.90 -7.19
CA VAL A 70 -4.53 -8.56 -7.84
C VAL A 70 -3.40 -7.55 -8.04
N ALA A 71 -2.22 -7.86 -7.49
CA ALA A 71 -1.02 -7.05 -7.65
C ALA A 71 -0.29 -7.39 -8.95
N GLU A 72 -0.16 -8.69 -9.23
CA GLU A 72 0.51 -9.20 -10.43
C GLU A 72 -0.02 -10.59 -10.76
N THR A 73 0.25 -11.04 -11.97
CA THR A 73 -0.07 -12.38 -12.41
C THR A 73 1.23 -13.11 -12.73
N ILE A 74 1.42 -14.27 -12.13
CA ILE A 74 2.61 -15.09 -12.34
C ILE A 74 2.25 -16.38 -13.06
N GLU A 75 3.19 -16.93 -13.85
CA GLU A 75 3.04 -18.24 -14.45
C GLU A 75 3.55 -19.30 -13.48
N VAL A 76 2.74 -20.34 -13.26
CA VAL A 76 3.12 -21.51 -12.48
C VAL A 76 2.87 -22.77 -13.30
N GLU A 77 3.73 -23.78 -13.12
CA GLU A 77 3.51 -25.08 -13.73
C GLU A 77 2.67 -25.95 -12.80
N ASP A 78 1.64 -26.60 -13.35
CA ASP A 78 0.86 -27.58 -12.60
C ASP A 78 1.59 -28.95 -12.57
N ALA A 79 0.97 -29.91 -11.87
CA ALA A 79 1.53 -31.26 -11.74
C ALA A 79 1.70 -31.99 -13.10
N ASN A 80 1.00 -31.53 -14.15
CA ASN A 80 1.06 -32.08 -15.50
C ASN A 80 2.00 -31.31 -16.43
N GLY A 81 2.75 -30.34 -15.91
CA GLY A 81 3.65 -29.51 -16.68
C GLY A 81 2.97 -28.42 -17.52
N LYS A 82 1.67 -28.19 -17.33
CA LYS A 82 0.95 -27.11 -18.00
C LYS A 82 1.19 -25.81 -17.26
N LYS A 83 1.47 -24.75 -18.02
CA LYS A 83 1.60 -23.40 -17.49
C LYS A 83 0.22 -22.82 -17.23
N LYS A 84 0.00 -22.36 -16.01
CA LYS A 84 -1.22 -21.65 -15.60
C LYS A 84 -0.86 -20.28 -15.06
N GLU A 85 -1.71 -19.30 -15.32
CA GLU A 85 -1.60 -18.00 -14.71
C GLU A 85 -2.22 -18.03 -13.32
N LYS A 86 -1.48 -17.52 -12.34
CA LYS A 86 -1.94 -17.43 -10.96
C LYS A 86 -1.87 -15.97 -10.49
N PRO A 87 -2.96 -15.41 -9.95
CA PRO A 87 -2.93 -14.05 -9.41
C PRO A 87 -2.16 -14.02 -8.09
N VAL A 88 -1.39 -12.94 -7.91
CA VAL A 88 -0.76 -12.59 -6.63
C VAL A 88 -1.48 -11.37 -6.10
N TYR A 89 -2.11 -11.50 -4.95
CA TYR A 89 -2.88 -10.42 -4.35
C TYR A 89 -1.99 -9.47 -3.54
N ALA A 90 -2.51 -8.26 -3.27
CA ALA A 90 -1.78 -7.23 -2.54
C ALA A 90 -1.25 -7.74 -1.19
N LEU A 91 -2.03 -8.52 -0.44
CA LEU A 91 -1.60 -9.10 0.83
C LEU A 91 -0.38 -10.00 0.66
N GLN A 92 -0.40 -10.86 -0.35
CA GLN A 92 0.71 -11.77 -0.65
C GLN A 92 1.97 -10.97 -1.05
N LYS A 93 1.79 -9.94 -1.86
CA LYS A 93 2.90 -9.06 -2.25
C LYS A 93 3.50 -8.38 -1.03
N LEU A 94 2.67 -7.87 -0.12
CA LEU A 94 3.13 -7.23 1.10
C LEU A 94 4.02 -8.17 1.93
N PHE A 95 3.57 -9.38 2.19
CA PHE A 95 4.27 -10.33 3.07
C PHE A 95 5.44 -11.02 2.40
N ASN A 96 5.37 -11.31 1.11
CA ASN A 96 6.38 -12.10 0.40
C ASN A 96 7.44 -11.28 -0.32
N ASP A 97 7.13 -10.03 -0.69
CA ASP A 97 8.04 -9.18 -1.46
C ASP A 97 8.38 -7.89 -0.74
N VAL A 98 7.38 -7.09 -0.39
CA VAL A 98 7.61 -5.75 0.17
C VAL A 98 8.26 -5.80 1.55
N ALA A 99 7.66 -6.51 2.49
CA ALA A 99 8.16 -6.56 3.86
C ALA A 99 9.58 -7.16 3.99
N PRO A 100 9.94 -8.22 3.26
CA PRO A 100 11.30 -8.74 3.30
C PRO A 100 12.39 -7.76 2.88
N ARG A 101 12.07 -6.79 2.01
CA ARG A 101 13.04 -5.76 1.60
C ARG A 101 13.47 -4.86 2.76
N TYR A 102 12.65 -4.74 3.79
CA TYR A 102 12.83 -3.79 4.88
C TYR A 102 13.19 -4.44 6.23
N GLN A 103 13.61 -5.69 6.22
CA GLN A 103 13.95 -6.41 7.46
C GLN A 103 15.01 -5.69 8.30
N GLU A 104 15.99 -5.09 7.63
CA GLU A 104 17.09 -4.37 8.28
C GLU A 104 16.77 -2.89 8.54
N ARG A 105 15.62 -2.40 8.05
CA ARG A 105 15.22 -1.01 8.14
C ARG A 105 14.16 -0.83 9.21
N GLN A 106 14.37 0.11 10.12
CA GLN A 106 13.45 0.40 11.21
C GLN A 106 12.68 1.68 10.92
N GLY A 107 11.57 1.57 10.18
CA GLY A 107 10.75 2.71 9.81
C GLY A 107 11.25 3.44 8.56
N GLY A 108 10.56 4.51 8.18
CA GLY A 108 10.92 5.29 7.01
C GLY A 108 10.82 4.52 5.70
N TYR A 109 9.82 3.66 5.56
CA TYR A 109 9.65 2.81 4.38
C TYR A 109 9.10 3.53 3.16
N THR A 110 8.63 4.75 3.35
CA THR A 110 8.04 5.55 2.28
C THR A 110 8.77 6.87 2.13
N ARG A 111 8.68 7.44 0.93
CA ARG A 111 9.24 8.75 0.61
C ARG A 111 8.21 9.57 -0.15
N ILE A 112 8.07 10.83 0.23
CA ILE A 112 7.16 11.79 -0.43
C ILE A 112 7.99 12.84 -1.16
N MET A 113 7.73 12.99 -2.45
CA MET A 113 8.40 13.98 -3.30
C MET A 113 7.37 14.94 -3.89
N LYS A 114 7.59 16.24 -3.73
CA LYS A 114 6.70 17.26 -4.27
C LYS A 114 6.88 17.40 -5.78
N ILE A 115 5.77 17.47 -6.51
CA ILE A 115 5.78 17.65 -7.96
C ILE A 115 5.11 18.95 -8.42
N GLY A 116 4.56 19.74 -7.49
CA GLY A 116 3.96 21.04 -7.77
C GLY A 116 2.43 21.01 -7.78
N PRO A 117 1.81 22.17 -8.08
CA PRO A 117 0.35 22.30 -8.04
C PRO A 117 -0.32 21.54 -9.18
N ARG A 118 -1.49 20.99 -8.88
CA ARG A 118 -2.33 20.32 -9.87
C ARG A 118 -2.95 21.34 -10.82
N ARG A 119 -3.00 20.99 -12.09
CA ARG A 119 -3.69 21.80 -13.09
C ARG A 119 -5.18 21.83 -12.76
N GLY A 120 -5.76 23.00 -12.74
CA GLY A 120 -7.18 23.25 -12.46
C GLY A 120 -7.39 23.86 -11.09
N ASP A 121 -7.28 23.11 -10.00
CA ASP A 121 -7.54 23.62 -8.65
C ASP A 121 -6.28 24.03 -7.87
N GLY A 122 -5.10 23.81 -8.43
CA GLY A 122 -3.84 24.20 -7.79
C GLY A 122 -3.48 23.38 -6.55
N ALA A 123 -4.14 22.23 -6.29
CA ALA A 123 -3.84 21.39 -5.15
C ALA A 123 -2.38 20.92 -5.18
N PRO A 124 -1.65 20.99 -4.04
CA PRO A 124 -0.28 20.47 -4.00
C PRO A 124 -0.25 18.98 -4.26
N MET A 125 0.48 18.56 -5.29
CA MET A 125 0.61 17.17 -5.68
C MET A 125 1.97 16.62 -5.29
N VAL A 126 2.00 15.36 -4.92
CA VAL A 126 3.22 14.66 -4.55
C VAL A 126 3.21 13.26 -5.14
N VAL A 127 4.40 12.67 -5.21
CA VAL A 127 4.57 11.24 -5.42
C VAL A 127 4.95 10.63 -4.08
N ILE A 128 4.21 9.61 -3.64
CA ILE A 128 4.61 8.78 -2.50
C ILE A 128 5.06 7.43 -3.05
N GLU A 129 6.22 6.96 -2.60
CA GLU A 129 6.78 5.71 -3.07
C GLU A 129 7.41 4.92 -1.94
N LEU A 130 7.52 3.61 -2.15
CA LEU A 130 8.30 2.74 -1.28
C LEU A 130 9.77 2.96 -1.57
N VAL A 131 10.56 3.10 -0.52
CA VAL A 131 11.99 3.38 -0.63
C VAL A 131 12.79 2.19 -1.17
#